data_06fa97cb8ea44a9b9537f236eceb04f0
#
_entry.id   06fa97cb8ea44a9b9537f236eceb04f0
#
_cell.length_a   1.000
_cell.length_b   1.000
_cell.length_c   1.000
_cell.angle_alpha   90.00
_cell.angle_beta   90.00
_cell.angle_gamma   90.00
#
_symmetry.space_group_name_H-M   'P 1'
#
loop_
_entity.id
_entity.type
_entity.pdbx_description
1 polymer ?
#
loop_
_entity_poly.entity_id
_entity_poly.type
_entity_poly.pdbx_seq_one_letter_code
_entity_poly.pdbx_strand_id
1 'polypeptide(L)'
;MSHFISTYIDRINHRYRLGNATEHTFRGDLAQLIESIVPDITATNEPKRQSCGAPDYILTKKNIPIGFIEAKDIGDKDLDGLKKTGNKEQFDRYKASLNNLIFTDYLNFHIYPTNTY
;
A
#
# COMPACT_ATOMS: atom_id res chain seq x y z
N MET A 1 17.50 -9.03 -4.91
CA MET A 1 16.44 -8.03 -4.68
C MET A 1 15.99 -7.31 -5.95
N SER A 2 16.93 -6.91 -6.81
CA SER A 2 16.56 -6.16 -8.03
C SER A 2 15.62 -6.94 -8.94
N HIS A 3 15.74 -8.29 -9.03
CA HIS A 3 14.83 -9.07 -9.87
C HIS A 3 13.40 -9.12 -9.32
N PHE A 4 13.20 -8.97 -8.00
CA PHE A 4 11.85 -8.88 -7.45
C PHE A 4 11.16 -7.60 -7.91
N ILE A 5 11.89 -6.49 -7.91
CA ILE A 5 11.37 -5.19 -8.35
C ILE A 5 11.10 -5.22 -9.85
N SER A 6 12.03 -5.76 -10.66
CA SER A 6 11.83 -5.90 -12.11
C SER A 6 10.60 -6.74 -12.43
N THR A 7 10.45 -7.87 -11.76
CA THR A 7 9.28 -8.75 -11.95
C THR A 7 7.99 -8.03 -11.59
N TYR A 8 7.99 -7.28 -10.49
CA TYR A 8 6.84 -6.51 -10.07
C TYR A 8 6.46 -5.46 -11.12
N ILE A 9 7.43 -4.67 -11.59
CA ILE A 9 7.18 -3.64 -12.61
C ILE A 9 6.66 -4.27 -13.91
N ASP A 10 7.22 -5.40 -14.33
CA ASP A 10 6.76 -6.10 -15.53
C ASP A 10 5.31 -6.54 -15.41
N ARG A 11 4.92 -7.05 -14.25
CA ARG A 11 3.53 -7.47 -13.99
C ARG A 11 2.57 -6.29 -13.98
N ILE A 12 2.96 -5.19 -13.32
CA ILE A 12 2.15 -3.96 -13.30
C ILE A 12 1.95 -3.45 -14.72
N ASN A 13 3.01 -3.36 -15.52
CA ASN A 13 2.94 -2.90 -16.89
C ASN A 13 2.04 -3.80 -17.75
N HIS A 14 2.17 -5.12 -17.59
CA HIS A 14 1.36 -6.06 -18.35
C HIS A 14 -0.14 -5.86 -18.07
N ARG A 15 -0.51 -5.78 -16.79
CA ARG A 15 -1.90 -5.58 -16.40
C ARG A 15 -2.43 -4.23 -16.84
N TYR A 16 -1.61 -3.18 -16.71
CA TYR A 16 -2.00 -1.83 -17.10
C TYR A 16 -2.29 -1.74 -18.61
N ARG A 17 -1.47 -2.41 -19.43
CA ARG A 17 -1.64 -2.43 -20.89
C ARG A 17 -2.92 -3.12 -21.35
N LEU A 18 -3.49 -4.00 -20.53
CA LEU A 18 -4.76 -4.64 -20.86
C LEU A 18 -5.94 -3.65 -20.88
N GLY A 19 -5.77 -2.48 -20.25
CA GLY A 19 -6.75 -1.39 -20.30
C GLY A 19 -7.99 -1.57 -19.43
N ASN A 20 -8.07 -2.65 -18.65
CA ASN A 20 -9.22 -2.93 -17.78
C ASN A 20 -8.84 -3.02 -16.31
N ALA A 21 -7.66 -2.50 -15.95
CA ALA A 21 -7.17 -2.59 -14.58
C ALA A 21 -7.79 -1.51 -13.69
N THR A 22 -8.01 -1.88 -12.42
CA THR A 22 -8.41 -0.97 -11.35
C THR A 22 -7.39 -1.05 -10.23
N GLU A 23 -7.57 -0.28 -9.16
CA GLU A 23 -6.66 -0.38 -8.00
C GLU A 23 -6.63 -1.80 -7.42
N HIS A 24 -7.72 -2.56 -7.55
CA HIS A 24 -7.79 -3.93 -7.04
C HIS A 24 -6.98 -4.92 -7.88
N THR A 25 -6.79 -4.64 -9.15
CA THR A 25 -6.10 -5.54 -10.09
C THR A 25 -4.66 -5.82 -9.68
N PHE A 26 -3.99 -4.83 -9.10
CA PHE A 26 -2.57 -4.88 -8.76
C PHE A 26 -2.27 -5.37 -7.35
N ARG A 27 -3.30 -5.62 -6.54
CA ARG A 27 -3.11 -5.90 -5.10
C ARG A 27 -2.29 -7.15 -4.82
N GLY A 28 -2.51 -8.21 -5.58
CA GLY A 28 -1.75 -9.44 -5.41
C GLY A 28 -0.27 -9.27 -5.75
N ASP A 29 0.01 -8.49 -6.79
CA ASP A 29 1.39 -8.23 -7.21
C ASP A 29 2.15 -7.45 -6.14
N LEU A 30 1.51 -6.46 -5.52
CA LEU A 30 2.13 -5.68 -4.45
C LEU A 30 2.40 -6.53 -3.21
N ALA A 31 1.44 -7.34 -2.79
CA ALA A 31 1.62 -8.25 -1.67
C ALA A 31 2.81 -9.18 -1.90
N GLN A 32 2.90 -9.76 -3.10
CA GLN A 32 4.01 -10.64 -3.46
C GLN A 32 5.36 -9.93 -3.42
N LEU A 33 5.41 -8.68 -3.90
CA LEU A 33 6.64 -7.90 -3.85
C LEU A 33 7.12 -7.71 -2.41
N ILE A 34 6.23 -7.27 -1.53
CA ILE A 34 6.56 -7.00 -0.13
C ILE A 34 7.05 -8.29 0.55
N GLU A 35 6.34 -9.39 0.37
CA GLU A 35 6.73 -10.66 0.99
C GLU A 35 8.03 -11.22 0.43
N SER A 36 8.36 -10.89 -0.83
CA SER A 36 9.61 -11.33 -1.45
C SER A 36 10.81 -10.54 -0.94
N ILE A 37 10.63 -9.24 -0.65
CA ILE A 37 11.72 -8.36 -0.24
C ILE A 37 12.01 -8.50 1.25
N VAL A 38 10.99 -8.64 2.08
CA VAL A 38 11.14 -8.63 3.53
C VAL A 38 10.80 -10.02 4.09
N PRO A 39 11.80 -10.77 4.57
CA PRO A 39 11.56 -12.10 5.15
C PRO A 39 10.63 -12.02 6.37
N ASP A 40 9.80 -13.04 6.53
CA ASP A 40 8.91 -13.23 7.67
C ASP A 40 7.77 -12.21 7.77
N ILE A 41 7.58 -11.37 6.74
CA ILE A 41 6.44 -10.45 6.65
C ILE A 41 5.31 -11.14 5.90
N THR A 42 4.10 -11.00 6.42
CA THR A 42 2.87 -11.38 5.73
C THR A 42 2.09 -10.12 5.38
N ALA A 43 1.72 -9.97 4.10
CA ALA A 43 0.91 -8.87 3.62
C ALA A 43 -0.52 -9.38 3.40
N THR A 44 -1.44 -9.00 4.28
CA THR A 44 -2.83 -9.41 4.19
C THR A 44 -3.64 -8.31 3.51
N ASN A 45 -4.23 -8.65 2.36
CA ASN A 45 -5.11 -7.76 1.61
C ASN A 45 -6.51 -7.78 2.24
N GLU A 46 -7.14 -6.63 2.32
CA GLU A 46 -8.48 -6.46 2.90
C GLU A 46 -8.57 -7.03 4.32
N PRO A 47 -7.74 -6.52 5.26
CA PRO A 47 -7.79 -7.02 6.65
C PRO A 47 -9.05 -6.56 7.36
N LYS A 48 -9.25 -7.06 8.58
CA LYS A 48 -10.33 -6.58 9.44
C LYS A 48 -10.24 -5.07 9.62
N ARG A 49 -11.43 -4.43 9.67
CA ARG A 49 -11.54 -2.98 9.83
C ARG A 49 -10.87 -2.53 11.13
N GLN A 50 -10.05 -1.48 11.04
CA GLN A 50 -9.47 -0.81 12.19
C GLN A 50 -10.42 0.31 12.65
N SER A 51 -10.16 0.89 13.83
CA SER A 51 -10.98 1.98 14.35
C SER A 51 -10.99 3.21 13.44
N CYS A 52 -9.90 3.45 12.71
CA CYS A 52 -9.76 4.57 11.77
C CYS A 52 -10.29 4.25 10.36
N GLY A 53 -10.75 3.03 10.13
CA GLY A 53 -11.18 2.56 8.82
C GLY A 53 -10.53 1.24 8.46
N ALA A 54 -10.58 0.87 7.19
CA ALA A 54 -10.01 -0.38 6.69
C ALA A 54 -8.93 -0.08 5.66
N PRO A 55 -7.64 -0.03 6.05
CA PRO A 55 -6.56 0.08 5.07
C PRO A 55 -6.56 -1.14 4.15
N ASP A 56 -6.01 -0.98 2.94
CA ASP A 56 -6.03 -2.07 1.97
C ASP A 56 -5.20 -3.28 2.39
N TYR A 57 -4.11 -3.05 3.13
CA TYR A 57 -3.25 -4.12 3.61
C TYR A 57 -2.84 -3.90 5.05
N ILE A 58 -2.67 -5.00 5.77
CA ILE A 58 -1.93 -4.99 7.03
C ILE A 58 -0.67 -5.85 6.85
N LEU A 59 0.45 -5.34 7.33
CA LEU A 59 1.72 -6.05 7.32
C LEU A 59 1.98 -6.59 8.72
N THR A 60 2.19 -7.91 8.82
CA THR A 60 2.44 -8.54 10.12
C THR A 60 3.74 -9.31 10.09
N LYS A 61 4.38 -9.38 11.25
CA LYS A 61 5.54 -10.23 11.50
C LYS A 61 5.28 -11.02 12.76
N LYS A 62 5.30 -12.35 12.65
CA LYS A 62 4.96 -13.25 13.77
C LYS A 62 3.62 -12.87 14.41
N ASN A 63 2.63 -12.59 13.56
CA ASN A 63 1.27 -12.19 13.93
C ASN A 63 1.16 -10.83 14.64
N ILE A 64 2.22 -10.03 14.64
CA ILE A 64 2.21 -8.69 15.21
C ILE A 64 2.12 -7.67 14.08
N PRO A 65 1.11 -6.77 14.09
CA PRO A 65 1.03 -5.72 13.07
C PRO A 65 2.24 -4.79 13.16
N ILE A 66 2.90 -4.56 12.02
CA ILE A 66 4.07 -3.68 11.94
C ILE A 66 3.88 -2.52 10.96
N GLY A 67 2.87 -2.59 10.09
CA GLY A 67 2.62 -1.51 9.14
C GLY A 67 1.32 -1.71 8.38
N PHE A 68 0.95 -0.68 7.64
CA PHE A 68 -0.31 -0.63 6.88
C PHE A 68 -0.07 0.03 5.53
N ILE A 69 -0.79 -0.43 4.52
CA ILE A 69 -0.69 0.12 3.17
C ILE A 69 -2.08 0.53 2.69
N GLU A 70 -2.16 1.74 2.14
CA GLU A 70 -3.34 2.21 1.42
C GLU A 70 -2.95 2.43 -0.03
N ALA A 71 -3.62 1.74 -0.96
CA ALA A 71 -3.33 1.80 -2.39
C ALA A 71 -4.40 2.60 -3.13
N LYS A 72 -3.96 3.39 -4.10
CA LYS A 72 -4.82 4.19 -4.97
C LYS A 72 -4.57 3.79 -6.42
N ASP A 73 -5.41 4.27 -7.34
CA ASP A 73 -5.21 4.05 -8.77
C ASP A 73 -3.85 4.59 -9.24
N ILE A 74 -3.25 3.92 -10.23
CA ILE A 74 -2.01 4.40 -10.82
C ILE A 74 -2.24 5.81 -11.35
N GLY A 75 -1.34 6.73 -10.96
CA GLY A 75 -1.43 8.12 -11.39
C GLY A 75 -2.35 8.98 -10.55
N ASP A 76 -2.76 8.53 -9.36
CA ASP A 76 -3.58 9.35 -8.46
C ASP A 76 -2.88 10.68 -8.20
N LYS A 77 -3.59 11.79 -8.47
CA LYS A 77 -3.00 13.14 -8.40
C LYS A 77 -2.95 13.72 -7.00
N ASP A 78 -3.49 13.02 -6.02
CA ASP A 78 -3.53 13.48 -4.63
C ASP A 78 -3.13 12.34 -3.68
N LEU A 79 -2.08 11.61 -4.04
CA LEU A 79 -1.65 10.44 -3.26
C LEU A 79 -1.33 10.81 -1.81
N ASP A 80 -0.76 11.98 -1.57
CA ASP A 80 -0.41 12.45 -0.23
C ASP A 80 -1.57 13.10 0.53
N GLY A 81 -2.73 13.24 -0.10
CA GLY A 81 -3.87 13.88 0.54
C GLY A 81 -3.68 15.36 0.83
N LEU A 82 -2.86 16.06 0.04
CA LEU A 82 -2.58 17.49 0.24
C LEU A 82 -3.65 18.39 -0.36
N LYS A 83 -4.42 17.88 -1.31
CA LYS A 83 -5.52 18.59 -1.93
C LYS A 83 -6.79 18.33 -1.14
N LYS A 84 -7.75 19.25 -1.22
CA LYS A 84 -9.04 19.11 -0.53
C LYS A 84 -9.94 18.12 -1.29
N THR A 85 -9.61 16.86 -1.19
CA THR A 85 -10.34 15.75 -1.81
C THR A 85 -10.68 14.71 -0.74
N GLY A 86 -11.39 13.65 -1.12
CA GLY A 86 -11.64 12.52 -0.22
C GLY A 86 -10.37 11.87 0.31
N ASN A 87 -9.28 11.91 -0.47
CA ASN A 87 -8.00 11.36 -0.04
C ASN A 87 -7.43 12.10 1.17
N LYS A 88 -7.65 13.42 1.26
CA LYS A 88 -7.12 14.19 2.40
C LYS A 88 -7.72 13.72 3.72
N GLU A 89 -9.02 13.52 3.77
CA GLU A 89 -9.67 13.07 5.00
C GLU A 89 -9.19 11.67 5.41
N GLN A 90 -9.11 10.76 4.46
CA GLN A 90 -8.61 9.40 4.70
C GLN A 90 -7.14 9.42 5.14
N PHE A 91 -6.31 10.19 4.45
CA PHE A 91 -4.90 10.34 4.77
C PHE A 91 -4.71 10.85 6.20
N ASP A 92 -5.40 11.94 6.58
CA ASP A 92 -5.27 12.52 7.90
C ASP A 92 -5.71 11.52 8.98
N ARG A 93 -6.79 10.80 8.74
CA ARG A 93 -7.32 9.80 9.67
C ARG A 93 -6.33 8.65 9.88
N TYR A 94 -5.77 8.11 8.79
CA TYR A 94 -4.82 7.00 8.87
C TYR A 94 -3.50 7.44 9.47
N LYS A 95 -2.98 8.59 9.06
CA LYS A 95 -1.72 9.11 9.57
C LYS A 95 -1.76 9.35 11.07
N ALA A 96 -2.91 9.76 11.61
CA ALA A 96 -3.10 9.98 13.03
C ALA A 96 -3.18 8.68 13.83
N SER A 97 -3.61 7.58 13.22
CA SER A 97 -4.00 6.36 13.93
C SER A 97 -3.13 5.14 13.66
N LEU A 98 -2.43 5.10 12.53
CA LEU A 98 -1.70 3.91 12.10
C LEU A 98 -0.18 4.12 12.17
N ASN A 99 0.52 3.07 12.60
CA ASN A 99 1.97 3.05 12.61
C ASN A 99 2.49 2.61 11.24
N ASN A 100 3.64 3.18 10.82
CA ASN A 100 4.32 2.76 9.59
C ASN A 100 3.36 2.65 8.41
N LEU A 101 2.77 3.79 8.07
CA LEU A 101 1.78 3.88 7.00
C LEU A 101 2.48 4.10 5.66
N ILE A 102 2.03 3.39 4.64
CA ILE A 102 2.49 3.57 3.25
C ILE A 102 1.28 3.92 2.39
N PHE A 103 1.37 5.04 1.68
CA PHE A 103 0.44 5.35 0.58
C PHE A 103 1.13 5.05 -0.74
N THR A 104 0.44 4.38 -1.64
CA THR A 104 1.02 3.98 -2.93
C THR A 104 -0.03 4.01 -4.04
N ASP A 105 0.43 4.31 -5.26
CA ASP A 105 -0.31 4.07 -6.50
C ASP A 105 0.29 2.90 -7.28
N TYR A 106 0.99 2.00 -6.59
CA TYR A 106 1.72 0.84 -7.12
C TYR A 106 3.05 1.17 -7.79
N LEU A 107 3.30 2.41 -8.17
CA LEU A 107 4.56 2.85 -8.79
C LEU A 107 5.30 3.86 -7.92
N ASN A 108 4.58 4.63 -7.12
CA ASN A 108 5.13 5.58 -6.16
C ASN A 108 4.78 5.13 -4.76
N PHE A 109 5.72 5.27 -3.83
CA PHE A 109 5.54 4.82 -2.44
C PHE A 109 5.89 5.96 -1.51
N HIS A 110 4.92 6.40 -0.71
CA HIS A 110 5.09 7.46 0.28
C HIS A 110 5.00 6.83 1.66
N ILE A 111 6.10 6.86 2.40
CA ILE A 111 6.25 6.13 3.66
C ILE A 111 6.19 7.11 4.83
N TYR A 112 5.32 6.83 5.79
CA TYR A 112 5.14 7.62 7.00
C TYR A 112 5.44 6.73 8.20
N PRO A 113 6.70 6.67 8.65
CA PRO A 113 7.07 5.81 9.77
C PRO A 113 6.53 6.35 11.08
N THR A 114 6.41 5.47 12.08
CA THR A 114 6.05 5.86 13.43
C THR A 114 7.11 6.79 13.98
N ASN A 115 6.68 7.94 14.53
CA ASN A 115 7.58 8.83 15.25
C ASN A 115 7.82 8.24 16.65
N THR A 116 9.06 7.87 16.92
CA THR A 116 9.48 7.41 18.24
C THR A 116 10.50 8.40 18.80
N TYR A 117 10.35 8.70 20.06
CA TYR A 117 11.23 9.64 20.76
C TYR A 117 11.92 8.95 21.91
#